data_918cd0f8d4e89108f6ca5e3b037854b1
#
_entry.id   918cd0f8d4e89108f6ca5e3b037854b1
#
_cell.length_a   1.000
_cell.length_b   1.000
_cell.length_c   1.000
_cell.angle_alpha   90.00
_cell.angle_beta   90.00
_cell.angle_gamma   90.00
#
_symmetry.space_group_name_H-M   'P 1'
#
loop_
_entity.id
_entity.type
_entity.pdbx_description
1 polymer ?
#
loop_
_entity_poly.entity_id
_entity_poly.type
_entity_poly.pdbx_seq_one_letter_code
_entity_poly.pdbx_strand_id
1 'polypeptide(L)'
;MKKKVVLFHPAIAPYRVDFFNSLNDAFDAEFYFEFHNVLEQSFKQQALIDRLHFTPHYLKKGLFGIKNLRWQILSILRQTKPDLVICSEYNLTTVLVLLYKWLFQRSLEVISICDDSCGTAATEGLIKQWSRSLLVQRLDGIILTNLSIFNWYQTHLKRYGRLLYFPIIQKDEQVRAQLCEALPISQNIWNQQFKKGQQILLFVGRLIAIKNLHFLLEALNQIKEEYPDAILLLVGEGEEQQALQQKVVAYGLEKRVIFVGKQEGATLYAYYNLGQIFILPSYYERFGAVVNEALLAGCYTLCSSAAGAACLIQEGLNGALFDPHQVADLAQKLRMALSQTAPLKQVTVKPNQMLTSYSQYLQKLLKDFSL
;
A
#
# COMPACT_ATOMS: atom_id res chain seq x y z
N MET A 1 -28.43 -16.91 -5.96
CA MET A 1 -27.17 -17.58 -5.58
C MET A 1 -26.03 -16.58 -5.68
N LYS A 2 -25.05 -16.63 -4.78
CA LYS A 2 -23.84 -15.80 -4.94
C LYS A 2 -23.08 -16.21 -6.20
N LYS A 3 -22.47 -15.25 -6.89
CA LYS A 3 -21.60 -15.49 -8.06
C LYS A 3 -20.38 -16.30 -7.62
N LYS A 4 -20.02 -17.37 -8.36
CA LYS A 4 -18.82 -18.17 -8.07
C LYS A 4 -17.57 -17.45 -8.57
N VAL A 5 -16.62 -17.23 -7.67
CA VAL A 5 -15.39 -16.49 -7.96
C VAL A 5 -14.18 -17.35 -7.63
N VAL A 6 -13.19 -17.36 -8.52
CA VAL A 6 -11.86 -17.91 -8.23
C VAL A 6 -10.86 -16.78 -8.32
N LEU A 7 -10.05 -16.61 -7.27
CA LEU A 7 -8.99 -15.61 -7.23
C LEU A 7 -7.62 -16.29 -7.24
N PHE A 8 -6.75 -15.87 -8.18
CA PHE A 8 -5.33 -16.23 -8.23
C PHE A 8 -4.48 -15.01 -7.87
N HIS A 9 -3.65 -15.13 -6.82
CA HIS A 9 -2.80 -14.02 -6.35
C HIS A 9 -1.41 -14.53 -5.95
N PRO A 10 -0.34 -13.73 -6.10
CA PRO A 10 1.01 -14.17 -5.75
C PRO A 10 1.15 -14.65 -4.31
N ALA A 11 0.76 -13.85 -3.32
CA ALA A 11 0.89 -14.19 -1.90
C ALA A 11 -0.05 -13.34 -1.04
N ILE A 12 -0.22 -13.74 0.24
CA ILE A 12 -0.99 -12.97 1.21
C ILE A 12 -0.10 -11.87 1.78
N ALA A 13 -0.53 -10.61 1.63
CA ALA A 13 0.11 -9.43 2.22
C ALA A 13 -0.84 -8.76 3.22
N PRO A 14 -0.33 -8.11 4.29
CA PRO A 14 -1.17 -7.52 5.35
C PRO A 14 -2.24 -6.58 4.80
N TYR A 15 -1.89 -5.74 3.84
CA TYR A 15 -2.75 -4.74 3.23
C TYR A 15 -3.77 -5.32 2.21
N ARG A 16 -3.76 -6.63 1.96
CA ARG A 16 -4.72 -7.34 1.07
C ARG A 16 -5.73 -8.20 1.84
N VAL A 17 -5.50 -8.48 3.12
CA VAL A 17 -6.35 -9.35 3.94
C VAL A 17 -7.79 -8.85 3.94
N ASP A 18 -8.01 -7.56 4.19
CA ASP A 18 -9.35 -6.97 4.22
C ASP A 18 -10.07 -7.06 2.87
N PHE A 19 -9.32 -6.87 1.78
CA PHE A 19 -9.85 -6.99 0.43
C PHE A 19 -10.29 -8.42 0.12
N PHE A 20 -9.47 -9.42 0.44
CA PHE A 20 -9.80 -10.83 0.23
C PHE A 20 -11.00 -11.26 1.07
N ASN A 21 -11.05 -10.87 2.36
CA ASN A 21 -12.20 -11.13 3.22
C ASN A 21 -13.47 -10.50 2.66
N SER A 22 -13.39 -9.28 2.15
CA SER A 22 -14.55 -8.60 1.57
C SER A 22 -15.06 -9.28 0.29
N LEU A 23 -14.17 -9.83 -0.53
CA LEU A 23 -14.56 -10.64 -1.69
C LEU A 23 -15.20 -11.96 -1.25
N ASN A 24 -14.66 -12.62 -0.22
CA ASN A 24 -15.25 -13.83 0.34
C ASN A 24 -16.66 -13.60 0.93
N ASP A 25 -16.83 -12.46 1.60
CA ASP A 25 -18.13 -12.10 2.19
C ASP A 25 -19.19 -11.80 1.08
N ALA A 26 -18.76 -11.21 -0.05
CA ALA A 26 -19.62 -10.81 -1.15
C ALA A 26 -19.97 -11.97 -2.10
N PHE A 27 -19.04 -12.90 -2.33
CA PHE A 27 -19.12 -13.95 -3.35
C PHE A 27 -19.01 -15.36 -2.75
N ASP A 28 -19.30 -16.39 -3.54
CA ASP A 28 -18.89 -17.78 -3.29
C ASP A 28 -17.48 -17.95 -3.89
N ALA A 29 -16.46 -17.67 -3.05
CA ALA A 29 -15.11 -17.41 -3.53
C ALA A 29 -14.09 -18.46 -3.05
N GLU A 30 -13.21 -18.89 -3.98
CA GLU A 30 -12.04 -19.71 -3.67
C GLU A 30 -10.77 -18.94 -3.98
N PHE A 31 -9.78 -19.00 -3.07
CA PHE A 31 -8.54 -18.22 -3.14
C PHE A 31 -7.33 -19.13 -3.29
N TYR A 32 -6.56 -18.91 -4.35
CA TYR A 32 -5.37 -19.67 -4.68
C TYR A 32 -4.15 -18.77 -4.74
N PHE A 33 -3.11 -19.10 -3.93
CA PHE A 33 -1.88 -18.34 -3.84
C PHE A 33 -0.71 -19.06 -4.49
N GLU A 34 0.13 -18.32 -5.22
CA GLU A 34 1.28 -18.87 -5.94
C GLU A 34 2.46 -19.15 -5.01
N PHE A 35 2.63 -18.35 -3.97
CA PHE A 35 3.75 -18.42 -3.03
C PHE A 35 3.25 -18.33 -1.60
N HIS A 36 4.01 -18.93 -0.68
CA HIS A 36 3.71 -18.86 0.75
C HIS A 36 4.03 -17.47 1.37
N ASN A 37 4.85 -16.66 0.72
CA ASN A 37 5.17 -15.31 1.18
C ASN A 37 5.48 -14.38 0.01
N VAL A 38 5.48 -13.07 0.28
CA VAL A 38 5.87 -12.06 -0.69
C VAL A 38 7.37 -12.15 -0.95
N LEU A 39 7.78 -12.05 -2.22
CA LEU A 39 9.18 -12.28 -2.63
C LEU A 39 10.17 -11.27 -2.01
N GLU A 40 9.74 -10.02 -1.84
CA GLU A 40 10.61 -8.92 -1.38
C GLU A 40 10.49 -8.62 0.12
N GLN A 41 9.47 -9.17 0.78
CA GLN A 41 9.19 -8.92 2.19
C GLN A 41 8.68 -10.18 2.88
N SER A 42 9.33 -10.58 3.97
CA SER A 42 8.86 -11.70 4.78
C SER A 42 7.89 -11.22 5.84
N PHE A 43 6.65 -11.68 5.76
CA PHE A 43 5.61 -11.44 6.78
C PHE A 43 5.37 -12.72 7.60
N LYS A 44 4.90 -12.56 8.83
CA LYS A 44 4.45 -13.67 9.69
C LYS A 44 3.16 -14.26 9.12
N GLN A 45 3.27 -15.19 8.18
CA GLN A 45 2.15 -15.70 7.39
C GLN A 45 1.03 -16.30 8.24
N GLN A 46 1.36 -17.02 9.33
CA GLN A 46 0.33 -17.60 10.20
C GLN A 46 -0.60 -16.52 10.76
N ALA A 47 -0.05 -15.42 11.25
CA ALA A 47 -0.84 -14.30 11.78
C ALA A 47 -1.73 -13.62 10.71
N LEU A 48 -1.36 -13.71 9.42
CA LEU A 48 -2.22 -13.23 8.33
C LEU A 48 -3.31 -14.24 8.00
N ILE A 49 -2.98 -15.54 7.99
CA ILE A 49 -3.93 -16.63 7.75
C ILE A 49 -5.02 -16.65 8.83
N ASP A 50 -4.65 -16.44 10.10
CA ASP A 50 -5.60 -16.39 11.22
C ASP A 50 -6.63 -15.24 11.10
N ARG A 51 -6.33 -14.22 10.29
CA ARG A 51 -7.23 -13.08 10.01
C ARG A 51 -8.13 -13.31 8.79
N LEU A 52 -7.94 -14.38 8.02
CA LEU A 52 -8.77 -14.67 6.85
C LEU A 52 -10.11 -15.31 7.26
N HIS A 53 -11.17 -14.96 6.55
CA HIS A 53 -12.51 -15.56 6.70
C HIS A 53 -12.68 -16.83 5.86
N PHE A 54 -11.62 -17.35 5.26
CA PHE A 54 -11.60 -18.51 4.37
C PHE A 54 -10.28 -19.29 4.51
N THR A 55 -10.25 -20.51 4.00
CA THR A 55 -9.02 -21.32 3.94
C THR A 55 -8.26 -21.02 2.66
N PRO A 56 -7.01 -20.53 2.71
CA PRO A 56 -6.22 -20.28 1.52
C PRO A 56 -5.70 -21.58 0.91
N HIS A 57 -5.75 -21.71 -0.41
CA HIS A 57 -5.15 -22.79 -1.17
C HIS A 57 -3.81 -22.35 -1.78
N TYR A 58 -2.80 -23.20 -1.74
CA TYR A 58 -1.50 -22.93 -2.33
C TYR A 58 -1.28 -23.74 -3.60
N LEU A 59 -0.90 -23.07 -4.67
CA LEU A 59 -0.60 -23.72 -5.94
C LEU A 59 0.73 -24.47 -5.86
N LYS A 60 0.79 -25.67 -6.45
CA LYS A 60 2.05 -26.44 -6.56
C LYS A 60 3.06 -25.69 -7.42
N LYS A 61 4.36 -25.96 -7.22
CA LYS A 61 5.44 -25.36 -8.03
C LYS A 61 5.22 -25.64 -9.53
N GLY A 62 5.68 -24.72 -10.37
CA GLY A 62 5.55 -24.83 -11.82
C GLY A 62 6.29 -26.04 -12.41
N LEU A 63 5.90 -26.47 -13.59
CA LEU A 63 6.47 -27.61 -14.34
C LEU A 63 7.65 -27.17 -15.23
N PHE A 64 8.54 -28.11 -15.53
CA PHE A 64 9.67 -27.93 -16.48
C PHE A 64 10.61 -26.76 -16.16
N GLY A 65 10.85 -26.44 -14.88
CA GLY A 65 11.75 -25.35 -14.51
C GLY A 65 11.18 -23.94 -14.73
N ILE A 66 10.02 -23.81 -15.35
CA ILE A 66 9.31 -22.52 -15.50
C ILE A 66 8.48 -22.27 -14.24
N LYS A 67 9.04 -21.47 -13.32
CA LYS A 67 8.47 -21.24 -11.97
C LYS A 67 6.99 -20.85 -11.97
N ASN A 68 6.51 -20.19 -13.02
CA ASN A 68 5.15 -19.61 -13.08
C ASN A 68 4.19 -20.39 -14.00
N LEU A 69 4.62 -21.48 -14.65
CA LEU A 69 3.74 -22.29 -15.50
C LEU A 69 3.04 -23.37 -14.66
N ARG A 70 1.79 -23.13 -14.27
CA ARG A 70 1.02 -23.94 -13.31
C ARG A 70 -0.22 -24.55 -13.98
N TRP A 71 -0.05 -25.67 -14.67
CA TRP A 71 -1.13 -26.36 -15.39
C TRP A 71 -2.34 -26.73 -14.52
N GLN A 72 -2.15 -26.85 -13.21
CA GLN A 72 -3.25 -27.12 -12.27
C GLN A 72 -4.36 -26.05 -12.31
N ILE A 73 -4.07 -24.84 -12.76
CA ILE A 73 -5.05 -23.77 -12.96
C ILE A 73 -6.20 -24.26 -13.87
N LEU A 74 -5.86 -24.98 -14.95
CA LEU A 74 -6.86 -25.52 -15.88
C LEU A 74 -7.76 -26.58 -15.22
N SER A 75 -7.20 -27.41 -14.33
CA SER A 75 -8.00 -28.40 -13.58
C SER A 75 -8.89 -27.74 -12.53
N ILE A 76 -8.40 -26.70 -11.84
CA ILE A 76 -9.18 -25.91 -10.89
C ILE A 76 -10.38 -25.29 -11.60
N LEU A 77 -10.17 -24.57 -12.70
CA LEU A 77 -11.22 -23.92 -13.45
C LEU A 77 -12.27 -24.91 -13.98
N ARG A 78 -11.83 -26.10 -14.38
CA ARG A 78 -12.71 -27.18 -14.86
C ARG A 78 -13.60 -27.77 -13.77
N GLN A 79 -13.06 -27.86 -12.54
CA GLN A 79 -13.77 -28.38 -11.37
C GLN A 79 -14.72 -27.34 -10.76
N THR A 80 -14.25 -26.11 -10.58
CA THR A 80 -15.01 -25.03 -9.93
C THR A 80 -16.06 -24.41 -10.85
N LYS A 81 -15.80 -24.37 -12.17
CA LYS A 81 -16.62 -23.70 -13.18
C LYS A 81 -17.06 -22.30 -12.72
N PRO A 82 -16.12 -21.39 -12.46
CA PRO A 82 -16.44 -20.08 -11.91
C PRO A 82 -17.16 -19.19 -12.92
N ASP A 83 -17.96 -18.26 -12.40
CA ASP A 83 -18.56 -17.18 -13.20
C ASP A 83 -17.57 -16.06 -13.46
N LEU A 84 -16.65 -15.82 -12.50
CA LEU A 84 -15.64 -14.79 -12.52
C LEU A 84 -14.29 -15.35 -12.03
N VAL A 85 -13.23 -15.02 -12.75
CA VAL A 85 -11.86 -15.21 -12.28
C VAL A 85 -11.17 -13.85 -12.08
N ILE A 86 -10.58 -13.66 -10.91
CA ILE A 86 -9.76 -12.51 -10.59
C ILE A 86 -8.30 -12.95 -10.59
N CYS A 87 -7.51 -12.45 -11.55
CA CYS A 87 -6.07 -12.68 -11.65
C CYS A 87 -5.30 -11.53 -11.00
N SER A 88 -3.99 -11.73 -10.79
CA SER A 88 -3.08 -10.67 -10.39
C SER A 88 -2.09 -10.42 -11.51
N GLU A 89 -1.96 -9.17 -11.92
CA GLU A 89 -1.03 -8.72 -12.97
C GLU A 89 -1.26 -9.38 -14.35
N TYR A 90 -0.27 -9.24 -15.23
CA TYR A 90 -0.23 -9.78 -16.60
C TYR A 90 0.75 -10.95 -16.71
N ASN A 91 0.60 -11.93 -15.81
CA ASN A 91 1.50 -13.07 -15.69
C ASN A 91 1.00 -14.30 -16.48
N LEU A 92 1.74 -15.41 -16.42
CA LEU A 92 1.37 -16.67 -17.08
C LEU A 92 0.07 -17.26 -16.54
N THR A 93 -0.29 -17.02 -15.29
CA THR A 93 -1.57 -17.43 -14.70
C THR A 93 -2.72 -16.76 -15.46
N THR A 94 -2.63 -15.45 -15.71
CA THR A 94 -3.61 -14.69 -16.48
C THR A 94 -3.73 -15.22 -17.91
N VAL A 95 -2.60 -15.54 -18.55
CA VAL A 95 -2.60 -16.14 -19.91
C VAL A 95 -3.31 -17.48 -19.92
N LEU A 96 -3.04 -18.38 -18.96
CA LEU A 96 -3.72 -19.69 -18.87
C LEU A 96 -5.22 -19.56 -18.63
N VAL A 97 -5.64 -18.61 -17.79
CA VAL A 97 -7.07 -18.33 -17.56
C VAL A 97 -7.75 -17.84 -18.84
N LEU A 98 -7.13 -16.91 -19.57
CA LEU A 98 -7.66 -16.42 -20.85
C LEU A 98 -7.71 -17.51 -21.92
N LEU A 99 -6.71 -18.41 -21.95
CA LEU A 99 -6.72 -19.58 -22.83
C LEU A 99 -7.87 -20.52 -22.48
N TYR A 100 -8.08 -20.79 -21.17
CA TYR A 100 -9.22 -21.59 -20.71
C TYR A 100 -10.55 -20.96 -21.11
N LYS A 101 -10.74 -19.65 -20.90
CA LYS A 101 -11.93 -18.90 -21.33
C LYS A 101 -12.20 -19.10 -22.83
N TRP A 102 -11.16 -18.93 -23.65
CA TRP A 102 -11.30 -19.04 -25.10
C TRP A 102 -11.65 -20.45 -25.57
N LEU A 103 -11.04 -21.49 -24.98
CA LEU A 103 -11.23 -22.89 -25.41
C LEU A 103 -12.45 -23.56 -24.82
N PHE A 104 -12.83 -23.25 -23.56
CA PHE A 104 -13.77 -24.09 -22.80
C PHE A 104 -14.97 -23.34 -22.24
N GLN A 105 -14.84 -22.05 -21.89
CA GLN A 105 -15.91 -21.32 -21.20
C GLN A 105 -15.95 -19.84 -21.61
N ARG A 106 -16.51 -19.56 -22.77
CA ARG A 106 -16.55 -18.18 -23.33
C ARG A 106 -17.32 -17.17 -22.47
N SER A 107 -18.26 -17.65 -21.64
CA SER A 107 -19.02 -16.82 -20.69
C SER A 107 -18.24 -16.44 -19.44
N LEU A 108 -17.07 -17.04 -19.20
CA LEU A 108 -16.23 -16.74 -18.06
C LEU A 108 -15.79 -15.27 -18.07
N GLU A 109 -16.07 -14.54 -17.01
CA GLU A 109 -15.57 -13.20 -16.81
C GLU A 109 -14.16 -13.27 -16.23
N VAL A 110 -13.21 -12.52 -16.80
CA VAL A 110 -11.81 -12.49 -16.34
C VAL A 110 -11.38 -11.06 -16.08
N ILE A 111 -11.02 -10.78 -14.82
CA ILE A 111 -10.56 -9.47 -14.35
C ILE A 111 -9.14 -9.62 -13.79
N SER A 112 -8.29 -8.62 -13.97
CA SER A 112 -6.97 -8.58 -13.33
C SER A 112 -6.86 -7.45 -12.33
N ILE A 113 -6.23 -7.70 -11.17
CA ILE A 113 -5.77 -6.67 -10.25
C ILE A 113 -4.37 -6.27 -10.67
N CYS A 114 -4.15 -4.97 -10.87
CA CYS A 114 -2.87 -4.45 -11.31
C CYS A 114 -2.35 -3.39 -10.35
N ASP A 115 -1.20 -3.67 -9.74
CA ASP A 115 -0.49 -2.79 -8.80
C ASP A 115 0.58 -1.93 -9.51
N ASP A 116 0.50 -1.80 -10.84
CA ASP A 116 1.40 -0.97 -11.64
C ASP A 116 1.36 0.51 -11.23
N SER A 117 2.44 1.20 -11.55
CA SER A 117 2.49 2.66 -11.54
C SER A 117 2.80 3.21 -12.93
N CYS A 118 2.56 4.50 -13.14
CA CYS A 118 2.92 5.17 -14.39
C CYS A 118 4.42 5.05 -14.70
N GLY A 119 5.28 5.08 -13.69
CA GLY A 119 6.72 4.93 -13.84
C GLY A 119 7.10 3.56 -14.40
N THR A 120 6.55 2.46 -13.84
CA THR A 120 6.78 1.11 -14.39
C THR A 120 6.17 0.94 -15.77
N ALA A 121 4.95 1.42 -15.98
CA ALA A 121 4.24 1.29 -17.24
C ALA A 121 4.98 2.00 -18.40
N ALA A 122 5.58 3.16 -18.14
CA ALA A 122 6.31 3.96 -19.14
C ALA A 122 7.74 3.46 -19.42
N THR A 123 8.41 2.86 -18.42
CA THR A 123 9.83 2.46 -18.52
C THR A 123 10.03 1.00 -18.94
N GLU A 124 8.97 0.19 -18.97
CA GLU A 124 9.06 -1.19 -19.42
C GLU A 124 9.47 -1.33 -20.89
N GLY A 125 10.28 -2.35 -21.17
CA GLY A 125 10.71 -2.67 -22.54
C GLY A 125 9.52 -2.95 -23.48
N LEU A 126 9.70 -2.68 -24.77
CA LEU A 126 8.66 -2.78 -25.80
C LEU A 126 7.89 -4.12 -25.80
N ILE A 127 8.57 -5.24 -25.53
CA ILE A 127 7.94 -6.57 -25.47
C ILE A 127 6.90 -6.65 -24.33
N LYS A 128 7.22 -6.09 -23.16
CA LYS A 128 6.29 -6.06 -22.02
C LYS A 128 5.13 -5.12 -22.27
N GLN A 129 5.37 -3.94 -22.86
CA GLN A 129 4.31 -3.01 -23.24
C GLN A 129 3.36 -3.65 -24.26
N TRP A 130 3.91 -4.36 -25.26
CA TRP A 130 3.12 -5.07 -26.26
C TRP A 130 2.31 -6.22 -25.63
N SER A 131 2.92 -7.05 -24.79
CA SER A 131 2.23 -8.15 -24.09
C SER A 131 1.14 -7.64 -23.15
N ARG A 132 1.39 -6.54 -22.42
CA ARG A 132 0.39 -5.86 -21.61
C ARG A 132 -0.81 -5.42 -22.47
N SER A 133 -0.55 -4.69 -23.55
CA SER A 133 -1.60 -4.21 -24.47
C SER A 133 -2.43 -5.35 -25.03
N LEU A 134 -1.80 -6.48 -25.37
CA LEU A 134 -2.46 -7.65 -25.90
C LEU A 134 -3.38 -8.33 -24.86
N LEU A 135 -2.91 -8.47 -23.61
CA LEU A 135 -3.66 -9.11 -22.54
C LEU A 135 -4.83 -8.22 -22.06
N VAL A 136 -4.56 -6.92 -21.89
CA VAL A 136 -5.57 -5.94 -21.45
C VAL A 136 -6.79 -5.94 -22.36
N GLN A 137 -6.60 -6.08 -23.68
CA GLN A 137 -7.69 -6.11 -24.66
C GLN A 137 -8.56 -7.37 -24.57
N ARG A 138 -8.11 -8.40 -23.87
CA ARG A 138 -8.82 -9.69 -23.69
C ARG A 138 -9.44 -9.86 -22.32
N LEU A 139 -9.08 -9.00 -21.37
CA LEU A 139 -9.69 -8.96 -20.05
C LEU A 139 -11.05 -8.27 -20.11
N ASP A 140 -12.01 -8.73 -19.32
CA ASP A 140 -13.31 -8.09 -19.18
C ASP A 140 -13.23 -6.87 -18.25
N GLY A 141 -12.20 -6.80 -17.40
CA GLY A 141 -11.95 -5.65 -16.55
C GLY A 141 -10.57 -5.68 -15.88
N ILE A 142 -10.17 -4.53 -15.34
CA ILE A 142 -8.91 -4.34 -14.63
C ILE A 142 -9.19 -3.51 -13.40
N ILE A 143 -8.81 -4.00 -12.21
CA ILE A 143 -8.82 -3.26 -10.96
C ILE A 143 -7.46 -2.57 -10.81
N LEU A 144 -7.46 -1.25 -10.85
CA LEU A 144 -6.27 -0.42 -10.69
C LEU A 144 -6.22 0.18 -9.29
N THR A 145 -5.04 0.26 -8.71
CA THR A 145 -4.85 0.63 -7.31
C THR A 145 -4.54 2.10 -7.10
N ASN A 146 -4.18 2.83 -8.15
CA ASN A 146 -3.99 4.28 -8.08
C ASN A 146 -4.58 5.02 -9.29
N LEU A 147 -4.95 6.30 -9.07
CA LEU A 147 -5.62 7.10 -10.11
C LEU A 147 -4.68 7.53 -11.23
N SER A 148 -3.39 7.66 -10.99
CA SER A 148 -2.43 8.04 -12.04
C SER A 148 -2.37 6.98 -13.12
N ILE A 149 -2.26 5.70 -12.71
CA ILE A 149 -2.26 4.60 -13.67
C ILE A 149 -3.64 4.42 -14.33
N PHE A 150 -4.74 4.68 -13.61
CA PHE A 150 -6.08 4.65 -14.17
C PHE A 150 -6.20 5.65 -15.34
N ASN A 151 -5.77 6.89 -15.15
CA ASN A 151 -5.76 7.92 -16.19
C ASN A 151 -4.81 7.56 -17.34
N TRP A 152 -3.65 6.96 -17.02
CA TRP A 152 -2.70 6.49 -18.02
C TRP A 152 -3.31 5.42 -18.92
N TYR A 153 -4.03 4.43 -18.36
CA TYR A 153 -4.74 3.40 -19.14
C TYR A 153 -5.79 4.01 -20.07
N GLN A 154 -6.57 4.97 -19.59
CA GLN A 154 -7.56 5.66 -20.41
C GLN A 154 -6.95 6.40 -21.61
N THR A 155 -5.76 6.95 -21.45
CA THR A 155 -5.12 7.79 -22.50
C THR A 155 -4.25 6.99 -23.46
N HIS A 156 -3.61 5.90 -23.00
CA HIS A 156 -2.59 5.17 -23.79
C HIS A 156 -3.10 3.84 -24.38
N LEU A 157 -4.18 3.27 -23.88
CA LEU A 157 -4.72 2.03 -24.39
C LEU A 157 -5.96 2.27 -25.26
N LYS A 158 -5.92 1.76 -26.49
CA LYS A 158 -7.02 1.92 -27.47
C LYS A 158 -8.22 1.04 -27.19
N ARG A 159 -8.02 -0.12 -26.53
CA ARG A 159 -9.06 -1.10 -26.17
C ARG A 159 -8.72 -1.71 -24.84
N TYR A 160 -9.69 -1.74 -23.95
CA TYR A 160 -9.64 -2.38 -22.63
C TYR A 160 -11.07 -2.73 -22.19
N GLY A 161 -11.18 -3.69 -21.28
CA GLY A 161 -12.44 -3.97 -20.60
C GLY A 161 -12.83 -2.84 -19.64
N ARG A 162 -13.62 -3.14 -18.62
CA ARG A 162 -13.96 -2.15 -17.58
C ARG A 162 -12.73 -1.73 -16.81
N LEU A 163 -12.49 -0.43 -16.64
CA LEU A 163 -11.51 0.07 -15.68
C LEU A 163 -12.19 0.28 -14.33
N LEU A 164 -11.72 -0.46 -13.35
CA LEU A 164 -12.21 -0.44 -11.98
C LEU A 164 -11.13 0.19 -11.09
N TYR A 165 -11.54 0.85 -10.03
CA TYR A 165 -10.61 1.48 -9.12
C TYR A 165 -10.84 1.00 -7.69
N PHE A 166 -9.78 0.46 -7.07
CA PHE A 166 -9.76 0.13 -5.66
C PHE A 166 -8.35 0.32 -5.10
N PRO A 167 -8.12 1.33 -4.24
CA PRO A 167 -6.79 1.60 -3.69
C PRO A 167 -6.35 0.50 -2.71
N ILE A 168 -5.06 0.44 -2.42
CA ILE A 168 -4.52 -0.48 -1.41
C ILE A 168 -4.73 0.13 -0.01
N ILE A 169 -5.88 -0.13 0.57
CA ILE A 169 -6.32 0.40 1.86
C ILE A 169 -6.85 -0.73 2.75
N GLN A 170 -6.87 -0.48 4.06
CA GLN A 170 -7.37 -1.39 5.08
C GLN A 170 -8.73 -0.91 5.61
N LYS A 171 -9.50 -1.81 6.23
CA LYS A 171 -10.78 -1.46 6.87
C LYS A 171 -10.56 -0.46 8.00
N ASP A 172 -11.26 0.67 7.92
CA ASP A 172 -11.15 1.79 8.86
C ASP A 172 -11.33 1.31 10.32
N GLU A 173 -12.35 0.49 10.56
CA GLU A 173 -12.71 0.02 11.90
C GLU A 173 -11.61 -0.85 12.51
N GLN A 174 -10.98 -1.72 11.71
CA GLN A 174 -9.93 -2.62 12.21
C GLN A 174 -8.66 -1.85 12.60
N VAL A 175 -8.21 -0.93 11.74
CA VAL A 175 -7.04 -0.11 12.05
C VAL A 175 -7.33 0.80 13.25
N ARG A 176 -8.52 1.39 13.32
CA ARG A 176 -8.95 2.22 14.44
C ARG A 176 -8.99 1.44 15.77
N ALA A 177 -9.46 0.20 15.75
CA ALA A 177 -9.44 -0.67 16.93
C ALA A 177 -8.00 -0.93 17.40
N GLN A 178 -7.07 -1.24 16.49
CA GLN A 178 -5.65 -1.45 16.82
C GLN A 178 -4.98 -0.19 17.38
N LEU A 179 -5.34 0.99 16.88
CA LEU A 179 -4.86 2.27 17.42
C LEU A 179 -5.36 2.49 18.85
N CYS A 180 -6.63 2.14 19.15
CA CYS A 180 -7.18 2.21 20.51
C CYS A 180 -6.47 1.22 21.47
N GLU A 181 -6.27 -0.02 21.04
CA GLU A 181 -5.54 -1.04 21.81
C GLU A 181 -4.10 -0.64 22.09
N ALA A 182 -3.44 0.06 21.14
CA ALA A 182 -2.07 0.52 21.27
C ALA A 182 -1.92 1.78 22.16
N LEU A 183 -3.00 2.44 22.54
CA LEU A 183 -2.95 3.73 23.27
C LEU A 183 -2.15 3.68 24.58
N PRO A 184 -2.27 2.65 25.45
CA PRO A 184 -1.45 2.55 26.67
C PRO A 184 0.05 2.47 26.36
N ILE A 185 0.43 1.74 25.30
CA ILE A 185 1.82 1.63 24.83
C ILE A 185 2.31 3.01 24.37
N SER A 186 1.49 3.71 23.59
CA SER A 186 1.81 5.06 23.08
C SER A 186 2.05 6.04 24.23
N GLN A 187 1.20 6.02 25.26
CA GLN A 187 1.32 6.87 26.45
C GLN A 187 2.58 6.55 27.23
N ASN A 188 2.95 5.28 27.37
CA ASN A 188 4.19 4.87 28.03
C ASN A 188 5.42 5.36 27.26
N ILE A 189 5.47 5.16 25.94
CA ILE A 189 6.57 5.67 25.08
C ILE A 189 6.67 7.19 25.20
N TRP A 190 5.55 7.90 25.14
CA TRP A 190 5.51 9.35 25.26
C TRP A 190 6.11 9.81 26.58
N ASN A 191 5.66 9.26 27.71
CA ASN A 191 6.10 9.66 29.03
C ASN A 191 7.59 9.40 29.30
N GLN A 192 8.17 8.37 28.65
CA GLN A 192 9.57 7.99 28.81
C GLN A 192 10.52 8.75 27.89
N GLN A 193 10.10 9.09 26.67
CA GLN A 193 11.01 9.54 25.63
C GLN A 193 10.78 10.99 25.17
N PHE A 194 9.61 11.56 25.46
CA PHE A 194 9.24 12.87 24.90
C PHE A 194 8.85 13.88 25.97
N LYS A 195 8.83 15.16 25.57
CA LYS A 195 8.46 16.28 26.41
C LYS A 195 7.21 16.98 25.83
N LYS A 196 6.42 17.59 26.72
CA LYS A 196 5.34 18.47 26.29
C LYS A 196 5.91 19.63 25.43
N GLY A 197 5.25 19.94 24.34
CA GLY A 197 5.67 20.98 23.42
C GLY A 197 6.34 20.45 22.15
N GLN A 198 6.77 19.19 22.12
CA GLN A 198 7.35 18.58 20.94
C GLN A 198 6.29 18.27 19.88
N GLN A 199 6.71 18.36 18.61
CA GLN A 199 5.91 17.97 17.44
C GLN A 199 6.55 16.74 16.81
N ILE A 200 5.76 15.69 16.61
CA ILE A 200 6.27 14.39 16.18
C ILE A 200 6.04 14.19 14.69
N LEU A 201 7.12 14.14 13.94
CA LEU A 201 7.19 13.70 12.56
C LEU A 201 7.40 12.19 12.53
N LEU A 202 6.73 11.48 11.66
CA LEU A 202 6.78 10.01 11.58
C LEU A 202 7.08 9.54 10.16
N PHE A 203 8.03 8.65 10.04
CA PHE A 203 8.22 7.78 8.87
C PHE A 203 8.09 6.32 9.31
N VAL A 204 7.41 5.52 8.50
CA VAL A 204 7.30 4.06 8.68
C VAL A 204 7.66 3.38 7.39
N GLY A 205 8.65 2.47 7.42
CA GLY A 205 9.07 1.72 6.25
C GLY A 205 10.52 1.21 6.33
N ARG A 206 10.93 0.46 5.32
CA ARG A 206 12.32 0.00 5.21
C ARG A 206 13.27 1.19 5.01
N LEU A 207 14.44 1.15 5.66
CA LEU A 207 15.49 2.16 5.49
C LEU A 207 16.37 1.78 4.29
N ILE A 208 15.87 1.98 3.08
CA ILE A 208 16.51 1.65 1.80
C ILE A 208 16.50 2.84 0.85
N ALA A 209 17.39 2.88 -0.13
CA ALA A 209 17.66 4.03 -0.99
C ALA A 209 16.38 4.60 -1.66
N ILE A 210 15.47 3.73 -2.13
CA ILE A 210 14.24 4.17 -2.81
C ILE A 210 13.29 4.97 -1.89
N LYS A 211 13.42 4.81 -0.56
CA LYS A 211 12.63 5.56 0.43
C LYS A 211 13.12 7.00 0.64
N ASN A 212 14.24 7.36 0.05
CA ASN A 212 14.74 8.74 -0.06
C ASN A 212 14.87 9.47 1.29
N LEU A 213 15.32 8.76 2.34
CA LEU A 213 15.42 9.33 3.69
C LEU A 213 16.52 10.36 3.82
N HIS A 214 17.58 10.28 3.00
CA HIS A 214 18.61 11.32 2.95
C HIS A 214 18.04 12.68 2.54
N PHE A 215 17.08 12.70 1.63
CA PHE A 215 16.33 13.87 1.20
C PHE A 215 15.45 14.43 2.33
N LEU A 216 14.78 13.55 3.11
CA LEU A 216 14.01 13.96 4.28
C LEU A 216 14.89 14.62 5.35
N LEU A 217 16.06 14.03 5.64
CA LEU A 217 17.02 14.62 6.59
C LEU A 217 17.55 15.97 6.13
N GLU A 218 17.73 16.15 4.82
CA GLU A 218 18.16 17.44 4.26
C GLU A 218 17.07 18.52 4.39
N ALA A 219 15.82 18.16 4.12
CA ALA A 219 14.68 19.07 4.32
C ALA A 219 14.52 19.44 5.80
N LEU A 220 14.67 18.46 6.72
CA LEU A 220 14.65 18.71 8.17
C LEU A 220 15.79 19.63 8.61
N ASN A 221 16.99 19.45 8.05
CA ASN A 221 18.14 20.32 8.34
C ASN A 221 17.89 21.78 7.93
N GLN A 222 17.16 22.04 6.83
CA GLN A 222 16.82 23.41 6.40
C GLN A 222 15.86 24.13 7.34
N ILE A 223 15.08 23.40 8.17
CA ILE A 223 14.07 24.00 9.05
C ILE A 223 14.42 23.84 10.55
N LYS A 224 15.54 23.25 10.88
CA LYS A 224 15.87 22.86 12.26
C LYS A 224 15.91 24.02 13.25
N GLU A 225 16.33 25.21 12.83
CA GLU A 225 16.40 26.38 13.71
C GLU A 225 15.01 27.03 13.90
N GLU A 226 14.13 26.90 12.90
CA GLU A 226 12.77 27.43 12.95
C GLU A 226 11.85 26.57 13.82
N TYR A 227 12.10 25.24 13.85
CA TYR A 227 11.28 24.24 14.57
C TYR A 227 12.15 23.37 15.48
N PRO A 228 12.73 23.93 16.57
CA PRO A 228 13.67 23.23 17.44
C PRO A 228 13.04 22.01 18.16
N ASP A 229 11.73 22.01 18.36
CA ASP A 229 10.99 20.96 19.06
C ASP A 229 10.40 19.88 18.12
N ALA A 230 10.67 19.96 16.82
CA ALA A 230 10.27 18.92 15.87
C ALA A 230 11.18 17.69 16.00
N ILE A 231 10.59 16.53 16.25
CA ILE A 231 11.25 15.24 16.42
C ILE A 231 10.83 14.30 15.29
N LEU A 232 11.77 13.74 14.56
CA LEU A 232 11.53 12.74 13.51
C LEU A 232 11.74 11.32 14.05
N LEU A 233 10.70 10.50 13.99
CA LEU A 233 10.76 9.07 14.27
C LEU A 233 10.91 8.28 12.97
N LEU A 234 11.98 7.51 12.86
CA LEU A 234 12.22 6.58 11.77
C LEU A 234 11.91 5.16 12.25
N VAL A 235 10.72 4.67 11.92
CA VAL A 235 10.26 3.32 12.30
C VAL A 235 10.53 2.36 11.17
N GLY A 236 11.50 1.47 11.36
CA GLY A 236 11.93 0.49 10.38
C GLY A 236 13.41 0.20 10.47
N GLU A 237 13.89 -0.67 9.59
CA GLU A 237 15.28 -1.07 9.46
C GLU A 237 15.66 -1.21 7.98
N GLY A 238 16.94 -1.20 7.67
CA GLY A 238 17.43 -1.39 6.31
C GLY A 238 18.89 -1.01 6.14
N GLU A 239 19.42 -1.26 4.96
CA GLU A 239 20.83 -1.08 4.59
C GLU A 239 21.32 0.37 4.71
N GLU A 240 20.43 1.35 4.55
CA GLU A 240 20.76 2.78 4.65
C GLU A 240 20.92 3.29 6.09
N GLN A 241 20.61 2.48 7.11
CA GLN A 241 20.56 2.94 8.51
C GLN A 241 21.87 3.59 8.96
N GLN A 242 23.02 2.98 8.66
CA GLN A 242 24.33 3.51 9.06
C GLN A 242 24.63 4.84 8.36
N ALA A 243 24.37 4.93 7.06
CA ALA A 243 24.59 6.17 6.29
C ALA A 243 23.68 7.30 6.77
N LEU A 244 22.43 6.99 7.11
CA LEU A 244 21.48 7.95 7.69
C LEU A 244 21.94 8.45 9.06
N GLN A 245 22.46 7.58 9.93
CA GLN A 245 23.02 7.96 11.24
C GLN A 245 24.21 8.91 11.09
N GLN A 246 25.12 8.63 10.15
CA GLN A 246 26.24 9.53 9.85
C GLN A 246 25.75 10.90 9.37
N LYS A 247 24.70 10.95 8.53
CA LYS A 247 24.12 12.20 8.06
C LYS A 247 23.42 12.97 9.19
N VAL A 248 22.76 12.28 10.11
CA VAL A 248 22.17 12.89 11.32
C VAL A 248 23.23 13.60 12.15
N VAL A 249 24.38 12.95 12.40
CA VAL A 249 25.52 13.58 13.11
C VAL A 249 26.08 14.77 12.34
N ALA A 250 26.30 14.63 11.03
CA ALA A 250 26.83 15.70 10.18
C ALA A 250 25.92 16.94 10.16
N TYR A 251 24.63 16.78 10.36
CA TYR A 251 23.66 17.88 10.42
C TYR A 251 23.36 18.38 11.84
N GLY A 252 23.92 17.75 12.89
CA GLY A 252 23.62 18.08 14.28
C GLY A 252 22.18 17.80 14.68
N LEU A 253 21.63 16.70 14.17
CA LEU A 253 20.23 16.30 14.38
C LEU A 253 20.07 15.14 15.39
N GLU A 254 21.11 14.77 16.15
CA GLU A 254 21.13 13.58 17.02
C GLU A 254 20.02 13.61 18.09
N LYS A 255 19.63 14.80 18.54
CA LYS A 255 18.55 14.97 19.53
C LYS A 255 17.15 15.04 18.89
N ARG A 256 17.07 15.04 17.56
CA ARG A 256 15.83 15.28 16.80
C ARG A 256 15.44 14.12 15.90
N VAL A 257 16.34 13.17 15.64
CA VAL A 257 16.07 12.00 14.81
C VAL A 257 16.26 10.75 15.64
N ILE A 258 15.19 10.00 15.82
CA ILE A 258 15.17 8.77 16.62
C ILE A 258 14.97 7.57 15.67
N PHE A 259 15.96 6.69 15.63
CA PHE A 259 15.87 5.41 14.95
C PHE A 259 15.20 4.41 15.87
N VAL A 260 13.94 4.08 15.58
CA VAL A 260 13.11 3.22 16.45
C VAL A 260 13.39 1.74 16.21
N GLY A 261 13.92 1.38 15.03
CA GLY A 261 14.02 0.00 14.58
C GLY A 261 12.68 -0.51 14.03
N LYS A 262 12.67 -1.78 13.59
CA LYS A 262 11.48 -2.44 13.05
C LYS A 262 10.45 -2.67 14.16
N GLN A 263 9.20 -2.25 13.91
CA GLN A 263 8.06 -2.47 14.80
C GLN A 263 6.92 -3.19 14.06
N GLU A 264 6.15 -3.99 14.79
CA GLU A 264 5.01 -4.75 14.28
C GLU A 264 3.86 -4.73 15.29
N GLY A 265 2.62 -5.00 14.84
CA GLY A 265 1.44 -5.12 15.69
C GLY A 265 1.17 -3.87 16.54
N ALA A 266 0.77 -4.05 17.80
CA ALA A 266 0.37 -2.95 18.68
C ALA A 266 1.46 -1.89 18.87
N THR A 267 2.75 -2.28 18.90
CA THR A 267 3.84 -1.32 19.03
C THR A 267 3.97 -0.42 17.80
N LEU A 268 3.75 -0.95 16.60
CA LEU A 268 3.73 -0.13 15.40
C LEU A 268 2.60 0.92 15.45
N TYR A 269 1.39 0.50 15.83
CA TYR A 269 0.25 1.42 15.97
C TYR A 269 0.45 2.43 17.10
N ALA A 270 1.26 2.09 18.13
CA ALA A 270 1.64 3.06 19.14
C ALA A 270 2.45 4.21 18.58
N TYR A 271 3.36 3.97 17.63
CA TYR A 271 4.09 5.04 16.95
C TYR A 271 3.20 5.86 16.00
N TYR A 272 2.22 5.25 15.35
CA TYR A 272 1.21 6.00 14.58
C TYR A 272 0.37 6.94 15.48
N ASN A 273 0.01 6.53 16.69
CA ASN A 273 -0.67 7.40 17.66
C ASN A 273 0.19 8.63 18.05
N LEU A 274 1.50 8.45 18.15
CA LEU A 274 2.45 9.54 18.46
C LEU A 274 2.64 10.49 17.27
N GLY A 275 2.72 9.97 16.05
CA GLY A 275 2.96 10.75 14.84
C GLY A 275 1.85 11.77 14.59
N GLN A 276 2.21 13.04 14.47
CA GLN A 276 1.29 14.12 14.11
C GLN A 276 1.33 14.41 12.61
N ILE A 277 2.54 14.41 12.05
CA ILE A 277 2.79 14.59 10.63
C ILE A 277 3.50 13.33 10.13
N PHE A 278 2.89 12.63 9.20
CA PHE A 278 3.50 11.46 8.55
C PHE A 278 4.16 11.89 7.24
N ILE A 279 5.34 11.32 6.92
CA ILE A 279 6.08 11.68 5.71
C ILE A 279 6.45 10.41 4.94
N LEU A 280 6.04 10.33 3.66
CA LEU A 280 6.48 9.30 2.73
C LEU A 280 7.31 9.95 1.60
N PRO A 281 8.67 10.01 1.74
CA PRO A 281 9.50 10.78 0.81
C PRO A 281 10.00 9.99 -0.40
N SER A 282 9.48 8.78 -0.64
CA SER A 282 9.97 7.83 -1.64
C SER A 282 10.16 8.45 -3.03
N TYR A 283 11.29 8.16 -3.68
CA TYR A 283 11.51 8.47 -5.10
C TYR A 283 10.49 7.79 -5.99
N TYR A 284 10.11 6.58 -5.61
CA TYR A 284 9.14 5.77 -6.28
C TYR A 284 8.48 4.83 -5.26
N GLU A 285 7.17 4.71 -5.36
CA GLU A 285 6.39 3.80 -4.54
C GLU A 285 5.19 3.29 -5.35
N ARG A 286 5.05 1.97 -5.51
CA ARG A 286 3.90 1.40 -6.26
C ARG A 286 2.58 1.88 -5.68
N PHE A 287 2.46 1.83 -4.37
CA PHE A 287 1.31 2.43 -3.67
C PHE A 287 1.77 3.20 -2.43
N GLY A 288 2.25 2.52 -1.38
CA GLY A 288 2.58 3.11 -0.09
C GLY A 288 1.43 2.96 0.91
N ALA A 289 1.05 1.72 1.25
CA ALA A 289 -0.06 1.42 2.16
C ALA A 289 0.06 2.10 3.54
N VAL A 290 1.28 2.41 3.97
CA VAL A 290 1.57 3.17 5.21
C VAL A 290 0.92 4.57 5.24
N VAL A 291 0.61 5.16 4.07
CA VAL A 291 -0.14 6.43 3.96
C VAL A 291 -1.58 6.25 4.45
N ASN A 292 -2.23 5.15 4.06
CA ASN A 292 -3.57 4.83 4.57
C ASN A 292 -3.55 4.63 6.09
N GLU A 293 -2.57 3.90 6.62
CA GLU A 293 -2.41 3.71 8.07
C GLU A 293 -2.23 5.04 8.80
N ALA A 294 -1.39 5.93 8.26
CA ALA A 294 -1.14 7.26 8.82
C ALA A 294 -2.40 8.14 8.82
N LEU A 295 -3.15 8.15 7.72
CA LEU A 295 -4.42 8.88 7.62
C LEU A 295 -5.47 8.35 8.59
N LEU A 296 -5.59 7.02 8.71
CA LEU A 296 -6.49 6.38 9.68
C LEU A 296 -6.07 6.67 11.13
N ALA A 297 -4.77 6.83 11.39
CA ALA A 297 -4.23 7.26 12.69
C ALA A 297 -4.38 8.76 12.94
N GLY A 298 -4.92 9.53 11.99
CA GLY A 298 -5.16 10.95 12.13
C GLY A 298 -3.91 11.82 11.94
N CYS A 299 -2.89 11.33 11.23
CA CYS A 299 -1.73 12.11 10.86
C CYS A 299 -2.03 13.03 9.68
N TYR A 300 -1.57 14.29 9.72
CA TYR A 300 -1.44 15.08 8.51
C TYR A 300 -0.32 14.49 7.66
N THR A 301 -0.58 14.21 6.38
CA THR A 301 0.35 13.37 5.61
C THR A 301 1.05 14.14 4.50
N LEU A 302 2.38 14.21 4.56
CA LEU A 302 3.22 14.70 3.47
C LEU A 302 3.64 13.50 2.61
N CYS A 303 3.15 13.44 1.39
CA CYS A 303 3.35 12.31 0.50
C CYS A 303 4.08 12.72 -0.78
N SER A 304 5.07 11.93 -1.18
CA SER A 304 5.70 12.10 -2.49
C SER A 304 4.65 11.99 -3.61
N SER A 305 4.69 12.90 -4.56
CA SER A 305 3.85 12.87 -5.76
C SER A 305 4.12 11.65 -6.66
N ALA A 306 5.27 10.99 -6.48
CA ALA A 306 5.65 9.76 -7.17
C ALA A 306 5.13 8.48 -6.50
N ALA A 307 4.45 8.58 -5.35
CA ALA A 307 3.82 7.44 -4.69
C ALA A 307 2.40 7.20 -5.21
N GLY A 308 2.00 5.93 -5.38
CA GLY A 308 0.63 5.59 -5.76
C GLY A 308 -0.42 6.08 -4.76
N ALA A 309 -0.07 6.10 -3.47
CA ALA A 309 -0.92 6.62 -2.39
C ALA A 309 -1.12 8.14 -2.40
N ALA A 310 -0.44 8.89 -3.29
CA ALA A 310 -0.71 10.31 -3.52
C ALA A 310 -2.20 10.57 -3.84
N CYS A 311 -2.89 9.57 -4.43
CA CYS A 311 -4.33 9.62 -4.70
C CYS A 311 -5.22 9.69 -3.43
N LEU A 312 -4.69 9.40 -2.24
CA LEU A 312 -5.40 9.50 -0.97
C LEU A 312 -5.27 10.91 -0.34
N ILE A 313 -4.39 11.75 -0.89
CA ILE A 313 -4.11 13.08 -0.36
C ILE A 313 -4.94 14.12 -1.10
N GLN A 314 -5.65 14.91 -0.35
CA GLN A 314 -6.26 16.17 -0.80
C GLN A 314 -5.51 17.33 -0.17
N GLU A 315 -4.86 18.13 -1.01
CA GLU A 315 -3.97 19.23 -0.64
C GLU A 315 -4.66 20.18 0.37
N GLY A 316 -3.99 20.46 1.48
CA GLY A 316 -4.47 21.35 2.53
C GLY A 316 -5.57 20.79 3.44
N LEU A 317 -6.15 19.61 3.14
CA LEU A 317 -7.21 19.01 3.95
C LEU A 317 -6.68 17.91 4.86
N ASN A 318 -6.12 16.85 4.29
CA ASN A 318 -5.57 15.73 5.05
C ASN A 318 -4.05 15.55 4.85
N GLY A 319 -3.43 16.39 4.03
CA GLY A 319 -2.02 16.32 3.74
C GLY A 319 -1.59 17.30 2.65
N ALA A 320 -0.38 17.09 2.16
CA ALA A 320 0.17 17.80 1.02
C ALA A 320 1.07 16.88 0.18
N LEU A 321 1.11 17.14 -1.12
CA LEU A 321 2.03 16.47 -2.05
C LEU A 321 3.30 17.31 -2.22
N PHE A 322 4.42 16.62 -2.49
CA PHE A 322 5.68 17.29 -2.82
C PHE A 322 6.44 16.51 -3.90
N ASP A 323 7.30 17.20 -4.62
CA ASP A 323 8.23 16.62 -5.59
C ASP A 323 9.40 15.95 -4.85
N PRO A 324 9.61 14.62 -4.97
CA PRO A 324 10.68 13.91 -4.28
C PRO A 324 12.10 14.25 -4.79
N HIS A 325 12.23 15.13 -5.78
CA HIS A 325 13.50 15.63 -6.33
C HIS A 325 13.82 17.07 -5.89
N GLN A 326 12.91 17.75 -5.19
CA GLN A 326 13.07 19.13 -4.77
C GLN A 326 13.01 19.27 -3.23
N VAL A 327 14.19 19.30 -2.59
CA VAL A 327 14.32 19.40 -1.12
C VAL A 327 13.59 20.64 -0.57
N ALA A 328 13.68 21.76 -1.29
CA ALA A 328 13.04 23.02 -0.90
C ALA A 328 11.51 22.90 -0.85
N ASP A 329 10.91 22.10 -1.74
CA ASP A 329 9.46 21.85 -1.73
C ASP A 329 9.05 21.08 -0.47
N LEU A 330 9.75 19.97 -0.14
CA LEU A 330 9.47 19.25 1.11
C LEU A 330 9.71 20.14 2.35
N ALA A 331 10.78 20.93 2.37
CA ALA A 331 11.06 21.84 3.48
C ALA A 331 9.92 22.89 3.65
N GLN A 332 9.38 23.42 2.55
CA GLN A 332 8.22 24.31 2.58
C GLN A 332 6.96 23.60 3.10
N LYS A 333 6.68 22.38 2.64
CA LYS A 333 5.54 21.60 3.12
C LYS A 333 5.67 21.23 4.60
N LEU A 334 6.89 20.95 5.07
CA LEU A 334 7.17 20.74 6.49
C LEU A 334 6.87 22.01 7.32
N ARG A 335 7.33 23.19 6.88
CA ARG A 335 7.01 24.46 7.55
C ARG A 335 5.49 24.68 7.65
N MET A 336 4.77 24.46 6.56
CA MET A 336 3.31 24.59 6.54
C MET A 336 2.65 23.61 7.52
N ALA A 337 3.03 22.33 7.48
CA ALA A 337 2.45 21.31 8.34
C ALA A 337 2.75 21.60 9.82
N LEU A 338 3.99 21.94 10.15
CA LEU A 338 4.41 22.23 11.53
C LEU A 338 3.74 23.50 12.08
N SER A 339 3.57 24.55 11.27
CA SER A 339 2.89 25.78 11.70
C SER A 339 1.38 25.55 11.98
N GLN A 340 0.74 24.59 11.32
CA GLN A 340 -0.66 24.26 11.49
C GLN A 340 -0.92 23.17 12.55
N THR A 341 0.10 22.44 12.94
CA THR A 341 0.00 21.34 13.90
C THR A 341 0.40 21.81 15.28
N ALA A 342 -0.55 21.83 16.22
CA ALA A 342 -0.23 22.17 17.61
C ALA A 342 0.71 21.10 18.23
N PRO A 343 1.66 21.50 19.10
CA PRO A 343 2.49 20.57 19.84
C PRO A 343 1.68 19.54 20.61
N LEU A 344 2.19 18.30 20.69
CA LEU A 344 1.50 17.21 21.37
C LEU A 344 1.46 17.46 22.89
N LYS A 345 0.26 17.56 23.45
CA LYS A 345 0.03 17.74 24.90
C LYS A 345 -0.28 16.42 25.59
N GLN A 346 -0.99 15.56 24.91
CA GLN A 346 -1.43 14.25 25.38
C GLN A 346 -1.59 13.31 24.21
N VAL A 347 -1.23 12.05 24.37
CA VAL A 347 -1.43 11.02 23.35
C VAL A 347 -2.87 10.55 23.39
N THR A 348 -3.56 10.67 22.27
CA THR A 348 -4.93 10.20 22.05
C THR A 348 -5.04 9.57 20.68
N VAL A 349 -6.08 8.78 20.45
CA VAL A 349 -6.41 8.35 19.08
C VAL A 349 -7.05 9.53 18.35
N LYS A 350 -6.30 10.12 17.42
CA LYS A 350 -6.69 11.31 16.66
C LYS A 350 -7.87 11.01 15.71
N PRO A 351 -8.65 12.00 15.26
CA PRO A 351 -9.68 11.81 14.24
C PRO A 351 -9.11 11.21 12.95
N ASN A 352 -9.88 10.33 12.31
CA ASN A 352 -9.54 9.76 11.01
C ASN A 352 -9.45 10.85 9.93
N GLN A 353 -8.39 10.84 9.12
CA GLN A 353 -8.13 11.78 8.03
C GLN A 353 -8.42 11.19 6.64
N MET A 354 -8.87 9.92 6.55
CA MET A 354 -9.34 9.37 5.28
C MET A 354 -10.63 10.06 4.83
N LEU A 355 -10.66 10.56 3.60
CA LEU A 355 -11.81 11.28 3.04
C LEU A 355 -12.85 10.36 2.43
N THR A 356 -12.44 9.16 2.04
CA THR A 356 -13.31 8.10 1.51
C THR A 356 -12.98 6.82 2.26
N SER A 357 -13.99 6.22 2.89
CA SER A 357 -13.79 5.01 3.69
C SER A 357 -13.57 3.77 2.82
N TYR A 358 -13.00 2.74 3.42
CA TYR A 358 -12.88 1.42 2.80
C TYR A 358 -14.23 0.90 2.26
N SER A 359 -15.29 1.02 3.06
CA SER A 359 -16.64 0.56 2.69
C SER A 359 -17.20 1.29 1.48
N GLN A 360 -16.95 2.61 1.34
CA GLN A 360 -17.38 3.38 0.17
C GLN A 360 -16.66 2.93 -1.11
N TYR A 361 -15.33 2.72 -1.04
CA TYR A 361 -14.58 2.16 -2.18
C TYR A 361 -15.08 0.76 -2.55
N LEU A 362 -15.31 -0.11 -1.55
CA LEU A 362 -15.79 -1.47 -1.76
C LEU A 362 -17.19 -1.48 -2.41
N GLN A 363 -18.13 -0.69 -1.91
CA GLN A 363 -19.48 -0.59 -2.48
C GLN A 363 -19.44 -0.17 -3.94
N LYS A 364 -18.59 0.79 -4.29
CA LYS A 364 -18.41 1.21 -5.68
C LYS A 364 -17.88 0.06 -6.54
N LEU A 365 -16.83 -0.63 -6.08
CA LEU A 365 -16.27 -1.78 -6.79
C LEU A 365 -17.27 -2.90 -6.98
N LEU A 366 -18.00 -3.30 -5.90
CA LEU A 366 -18.98 -4.39 -5.96
C LEU A 366 -20.17 -4.07 -6.87
N LYS A 367 -20.59 -2.81 -6.94
CA LYS A 367 -21.61 -2.36 -7.91
C LYS A 367 -21.17 -2.63 -9.35
N ASP A 368 -19.89 -2.38 -9.63
CA ASP A 368 -19.33 -2.60 -10.97
C ASP A 368 -19.17 -4.11 -11.32
N PHE A 369 -19.15 -5.00 -10.31
CA PHE A 369 -19.17 -6.46 -10.51
C PHE A 369 -20.58 -7.04 -10.72
N SER A 370 -21.60 -6.34 -10.30
CA SER A 370 -22.98 -6.83 -10.30
C SER A 370 -23.71 -6.56 -11.62
N LEU A 371 -23.06 -5.86 -12.51
CA LEU A 371 -23.52 -5.56 -13.86
C LEU A 371 -22.85 -6.49 -14.86
#